data_d9bfed35e2087b934912eafb2c9d83dc
#
_entry.id   d9bfed35e2087b934912eafb2c9d83dc
#
_cell.length_a   1.000
_cell.length_b   1.000
_cell.length_c   1.000
_cell.angle_alpha   90.00
_cell.angle_beta   90.00
_cell.angle_gamma   90.00
#
_symmetry.space_group_name_H-M   'P 1'
#
loop_
_entity.id
_entity.type
_entity.pdbx_description
1 polymer ?
#
loop_
_entity_poly.entity_id
_entity_poly.type
_entity_poly.pdbx_seq_one_letter_code
_entity_poly.pdbx_strand_id
1 'polypeptide(L)'
;MISFVCGQLCSGKTLYSKALAYICNGKYIEVGDIVRQLKQTEDRKQLQDSKYLAEAIIEHLWNEANASAETDIVVSGVRQPEILQSFPESTLLWVECPTQERKKRYQKRAREGDTQAFEEAEQGDIDLGILNVKQYIFNNK
;
A
#
# COMPACT_ATOMS: atom_id res chain seq x y z
N MET A 1 -16.08 0.53 -7.22
CA MET A 1 -15.28 1.68 -6.70
C MET A 1 -14.02 1.17 -6.03
N ILE A 2 -12.92 1.88 -6.20
CA ILE A 2 -11.66 1.53 -5.55
C ILE A 2 -11.29 2.62 -4.53
N SER A 3 -10.85 2.19 -3.35
CA SER A 3 -10.39 3.09 -2.27
C SER A 3 -8.97 2.70 -1.89
N PHE A 4 -8.10 3.68 -1.76
CA PHE A 4 -6.74 3.48 -1.29
C PHE A 4 -6.60 4.02 0.13
N VAL A 5 -6.13 3.16 1.03
CA VAL A 5 -5.83 3.52 2.41
C VAL A 5 -4.32 3.50 2.57
N CYS A 6 -3.73 4.65 2.71
CA CYS A 6 -2.29 4.83 2.76
C CYS A 6 -1.86 5.35 4.13
N GLY A 7 -0.61 5.15 4.45
CA GLY A 7 -0.02 5.61 5.71
C GLY A 7 1.41 5.10 5.82
N GLN A 8 2.16 5.70 6.74
CA GLN A 8 3.52 5.26 6.99
C GLN A 8 3.54 3.91 7.73
N LEU A 9 4.71 3.32 7.81
CA LEU A 9 4.93 2.02 8.44
C LEU A 9 4.28 1.96 9.83
N CYS A 10 3.47 0.94 10.07
CA CYS A 10 2.77 0.70 11.34
C CYS A 10 1.79 1.79 11.76
N SER A 11 1.22 2.53 10.82
CA SER A 11 0.22 3.57 11.11
C SER A 11 -1.17 3.03 11.48
N GLY A 12 -1.42 1.73 11.25
CA GLY A 12 -2.75 1.13 11.46
C GLY A 12 -3.58 1.04 10.19
N LYS A 13 -2.99 1.31 9.02
CA LYS A 13 -3.71 1.28 7.74
C LYS A 13 -4.32 -0.08 7.40
N THR A 14 -3.66 -1.17 7.79
CA THR A 14 -4.16 -2.53 7.52
C THR A 14 -5.46 -2.79 8.26
N LEU A 15 -5.49 -2.49 9.57
CA LEU A 15 -6.68 -2.67 10.38
C LEU A 15 -7.83 -1.79 9.87
N TYR A 16 -7.54 -0.53 9.57
CA TYR A 16 -8.52 0.40 9.03
C TYR A 16 -9.07 -0.12 7.69
N SER A 17 -8.19 -0.58 6.81
CA SER A 17 -8.58 -1.07 5.48
C SER A 17 -9.49 -2.30 5.57
N LYS A 18 -9.16 -3.23 6.45
CA LYS A 18 -9.98 -4.44 6.66
C LYS A 18 -11.35 -4.09 7.23
N ALA A 19 -11.41 -3.16 8.17
CA ALA A 19 -12.67 -2.69 8.73
C ALA A 19 -13.53 -2.00 7.65
N LEU A 20 -12.93 -1.16 6.83
CA LEU A 20 -13.62 -0.49 5.74
C LEU A 20 -14.17 -1.50 4.72
N ALA A 21 -13.37 -2.47 4.33
CA ALA A 21 -13.79 -3.52 3.40
C ALA A 21 -14.97 -4.32 3.97
N TYR A 22 -14.93 -4.64 5.26
CA TYR A 22 -16.03 -5.32 5.94
C TYR A 22 -17.32 -4.49 5.90
N ILE A 23 -17.21 -3.19 6.22
CA ILE A 23 -18.38 -2.29 6.28
C ILE A 23 -19.04 -2.15 4.91
N CYS A 24 -18.27 -2.01 3.84
CA CYS A 24 -18.81 -1.84 2.49
C CYS A 24 -19.03 -3.16 1.75
N ASN A 25 -18.83 -4.29 2.42
CA ASN A 25 -18.91 -5.63 1.84
C ASN A 25 -18.00 -5.75 0.60
N GLY A 26 -16.82 -5.16 0.69
CA GLY A 26 -15.86 -5.11 -0.39
C GLY A 26 -14.72 -6.12 -0.25
N LYS A 27 -13.84 -6.09 -1.23
CA LYS A 27 -12.63 -6.93 -1.25
C LYS A 27 -11.44 -6.13 -0.70
N TYR A 28 -10.69 -6.74 0.21
CA TYR A 28 -9.45 -6.16 0.73
C TYR A 28 -8.25 -6.68 -0.06
N ILE A 29 -7.38 -5.77 -0.50
CA ILE A 29 -6.14 -6.10 -1.20
C ILE A 29 -4.98 -5.41 -0.49
N GLU A 30 -3.95 -6.18 -0.13
CA GLU A 30 -2.70 -5.66 0.43
C GLU A 30 -1.64 -5.65 -0.66
N VAL A 31 -1.06 -4.47 -0.95
CA VAL A 31 -0.01 -4.35 -1.98
C VAL A 31 1.21 -5.20 -1.63
N GLY A 32 1.53 -5.35 -0.33
CA GLY A 32 2.61 -6.24 0.11
C GLY A 32 2.43 -7.67 -0.36
N ASP A 33 1.20 -8.18 -0.40
CA ASP A 33 0.91 -9.52 -0.91
C ASP A 33 1.14 -9.60 -2.42
N ILE A 34 0.77 -8.56 -3.16
CA ILE A 34 1.05 -8.48 -4.60
C ILE A 34 2.55 -8.53 -4.85
N VAL A 35 3.32 -7.77 -4.09
CA VAL A 35 4.79 -7.72 -4.23
C VAL A 35 5.40 -9.08 -3.93
N ARG A 36 4.95 -9.76 -2.88
CA ARG A 36 5.43 -11.11 -2.55
C ARG A 36 5.15 -12.10 -3.67
N GLN A 37 3.97 -12.03 -4.26
CA GLN A 37 3.60 -12.88 -5.40
C GLN A 37 4.45 -12.56 -6.64
N LEU A 38 4.68 -11.29 -6.94
CA LEU A 38 5.53 -10.89 -8.05
C LEU A 38 6.96 -11.40 -7.90
N LYS A 39 7.50 -11.40 -6.68
CA LYS A 39 8.84 -11.92 -6.39
C LYS A 39 8.99 -13.41 -6.67
N GLN A 40 7.88 -14.15 -6.67
CA GLN A 40 7.87 -15.58 -6.97
C GLN A 40 7.77 -15.87 -8.48
N THR A 41 7.17 -14.96 -9.25
CA THR A 41 6.83 -15.19 -10.66
C THR A 41 7.63 -14.32 -11.62
N GLU A 42 8.24 -13.23 -11.15
CA GLU A 42 8.97 -12.27 -11.97
C GLU A 42 10.47 -12.25 -11.64
N ASP A 43 11.26 -11.66 -12.54
CA ASP A 43 12.68 -11.44 -12.30
C ASP A 43 12.87 -10.42 -11.17
N ARG A 44 13.52 -10.83 -10.09
CA ARG A 44 13.76 -9.97 -8.93
C ARG A 44 14.59 -8.73 -9.26
N LYS A 45 15.48 -8.81 -10.26
CA LYS A 45 16.27 -7.64 -10.68
C LYS A 45 15.39 -6.57 -11.29
N GLN A 46 14.40 -6.96 -12.09
CA GLN A 46 13.44 -6.03 -12.68
C GLN A 46 12.57 -5.37 -11.60
N LEU A 47 12.20 -6.11 -10.57
CA LEU A 47 11.39 -5.60 -9.47
C LEU A 47 12.14 -4.59 -8.58
N GLN A 48 13.47 -4.52 -8.67
CA GLN A 48 14.26 -3.49 -8.00
C GLN A 48 14.11 -2.11 -8.68
N ASP A 49 13.72 -2.07 -9.94
CA ASP A 49 13.37 -0.84 -10.62
C ASP A 49 11.99 -0.38 -10.13
N SER A 50 11.94 0.78 -9.48
CA SER A 50 10.71 1.30 -8.89
C SER A 50 9.59 1.54 -9.91
N LYS A 51 9.95 1.97 -11.11
CA LYS A 51 8.98 2.19 -12.19
C LYS A 51 8.37 0.87 -12.67
N TYR A 52 9.20 -0.14 -12.87
CA TYR A 52 8.74 -1.47 -13.26
C TYR A 52 7.83 -2.07 -12.20
N LEU A 53 8.22 -1.94 -10.93
CA LEU A 53 7.42 -2.43 -9.81
C LEU A 53 6.04 -1.75 -9.76
N ALA A 54 6.01 -0.42 -9.91
CA ALA A 54 4.76 0.32 -9.91
C ALA A 54 3.84 -0.14 -11.05
N GLU A 55 4.39 -0.30 -12.27
CA GLU A 55 3.63 -0.75 -13.43
C GLU A 55 3.04 -2.15 -13.22
N ALA A 56 3.81 -3.06 -12.62
CA ALA A 56 3.34 -4.41 -12.33
C ALA A 56 2.22 -4.41 -11.30
N ILE A 57 2.31 -3.58 -10.27
CA ILE A 57 1.25 -3.43 -9.27
C ILE A 57 -0.01 -2.83 -9.90
N ILE A 58 0.14 -1.80 -10.73
CA ILE A 58 -0.98 -1.16 -11.44
C ILE A 58 -1.72 -2.17 -12.29
N GLU A 59 -0.99 -2.97 -13.06
CA GLU A 59 -1.60 -4.01 -13.90
C GLU A 59 -2.40 -5.01 -13.07
N HIS A 60 -1.83 -5.46 -11.94
CA HIS A 60 -2.52 -6.39 -11.05
C HIS A 60 -3.83 -5.78 -10.51
N LEU A 61 -3.79 -4.51 -10.08
CA LEU A 61 -4.97 -3.82 -9.56
C LEU A 61 -6.03 -3.59 -10.63
N TRP A 62 -5.63 -3.25 -11.85
CA TRP A 62 -6.56 -3.13 -12.97
C TRP A 62 -7.27 -4.44 -13.28
N ASN A 63 -6.53 -5.55 -13.26
CA ASN A 63 -7.11 -6.87 -13.47
C ASN A 63 -8.12 -7.21 -12.37
N GLU A 64 -7.80 -6.92 -11.12
CA GLU A 64 -8.72 -7.14 -10.00
C GLU A 64 -9.98 -6.26 -10.11
N ALA A 65 -9.82 -4.99 -10.47
CA ALA A 65 -10.94 -4.07 -10.65
C ALA A 65 -11.87 -4.52 -11.77
N ASN A 66 -11.31 -5.00 -12.87
CA ASN A 66 -12.09 -5.50 -14.00
C ASN A 66 -12.83 -6.81 -13.67
N ALA A 67 -12.19 -7.69 -12.90
CA ALA A 67 -12.78 -8.96 -12.50
C ALA A 67 -13.91 -8.80 -11.47
N SER A 68 -13.92 -7.67 -10.75
CA SER A 68 -14.85 -7.39 -9.65
C SER A 68 -15.54 -6.05 -9.84
N ALA A 69 -16.03 -5.77 -11.06
CA ALA A 69 -16.55 -4.45 -11.46
C ALA A 69 -17.69 -3.93 -10.55
N GLU A 70 -18.48 -4.81 -9.96
CA GLU A 70 -19.60 -4.45 -9.08
C GLU A 70 -19.24 -4.50 -7.60
N THR A 71 -18.01 -4.84 -7.26
CA THR A 71 -17.54 -4.98 -5.88
C THR A 71 -16.63 -3.81 -5.53
N ASP A 72 -16.84 -3.22 -4.37
CA ASP A 72 -15.90 -2.23 -3.83
C ASP A 72 -14.58 -2.91 -3.47
N ILE A 73 -13.47 -2.26 -3.79
CA ILE A 73 -12.13 -2.77 -3.51
C ILE A 73 -11.42 -1.76 -2.60
N VAL A 74 -10.86 -2.25 -1.51
CA VAL A 74 -10.08 -1.45 -0.57
C VAL A 74 -8.64 -1.93 -0.66
N VAL A 75 -7.73 -1.05 -1.07
CA VAL A 75 -6.31 -1.34 -1.28
C VAL A 75 -5.48 -0.64 -0.21
N SER A 76 -4.63 -1.40 0.46
CA SER A 76 -3.71 -0.88 1.48
C SER A 76 -2.26 -1.12 1.06
N GLY A 77 -1.36 -0.24 1.50
CA GLY A 77 0.06 -0.45 1.37
C GLY A 77 0.72 0.15 0.14
N VAL A 78 0.04 1.06 -0.55
CA VAL A 78 0.65 1.78 -1.67
C VAL A 78 1.74 2.71 -1.15
N ARG A 79 2.93 2.63 -1.74
CA ARG A 79 4.10 3.43 -1.38
C ARG A 79 4.61 4.32 -2.51
N GLN A 80 4.01 4.22 -3.68
CA GLN A 80 4.43 4.94 -4.88
C GLN A 80 3.26 5.74 -5.43
N PRO A 81 3.43 7.07 -5.63
CA PRO A 81 2.34 7.93 -6.08
C PRO A 81 1.82 7.58 -7.47
N GLU A 82 2.65 7.00 -8.34
CA GLU A 82 2.27 6.59 -9.69
C GLU A 82 1.09 5.62 -9.68
N ILE A 83 1.01 4.78 -8.64
CA ILE A 83 -0.08 3.81 -8.51
C ILE A 83 -1.40 4.55 -8.31
N LEU A 84 -1.42 5.54 -7.43
CA LEU A 84 -2.64 6.34 -7.18
C LEU A 84 -3.05 7.14 -8.42
N GLN A 85 -2.08 7.69 -9.14
CA GLN A 85 -2.31 8.49 -10.35
C GLN A 85 -2.97 7.68 -11.47
N SER A 86 -2.81 6.37 -11.44
CA SER A 86 -3.42 5.47 -12.44
C SER A 86 -4.89 5.19 -12.17
N PHE A 87 -5.43 5.65 -11.04
CA PHE A 87 -6.82 5.46 -10.64
C PHE A 87 -7.43 6.81 -10.21
N PRO A 88 -7.63 7.74 -11.16
CA PRO A 88 -7.99 9.13 -10.82
C PRO A 88 -9.36 9.28 -10.13
N GLU A 89 -10.25 8.30 -10.27
CA GLU A 89 -11.57 8.35 -9.67
C GLU A 89 -11.65 7.59 -8.33
N SER A 90 -10.51 7.16 -7.81
CA SER A 90 -10.46 6.44 -6.54
C SER A 90 -10.66 7.37 -5.35
N THR A 91 -11.11 6.78 -4.22
CA THR A 91 -11.13 7.46 -2.93
C THR A 91 -9.76 7.31 -2.27
N LEU A 92 -9.21 8.41 -1.77
CA LEU A 92 -7.87 8.45 -1.18
C LEU A 92 -7.97 8.78 0.30
N LEU A 93 -7.40 7.90 1.14
CA LEU A 93 -7.39 8.05 2.59
C LEU A 93 -5.95 7.93 3.11
N TRP A 94 -5.59 8.81 4.03
CA TRP A 94 -4.30 8.78 4.71
C TRP A 94 -4.52 8.55 6.20
N VAL A 95 -3.87 7.51 6.75
CA VAL A 95 -3.92 7.19 8.18
C VAL A 95 -2.67 7.77 8.84
N GLU A 96 -2.87 8.76 9.70
CA GLU A 96 -1.79 9.41 10.44
C GLU A 96 -1.54 8.72 11.77
N CYS A 97 -0.26 8.57 12.13
CA CYS A 97 0.11 8.02 13.43
C CYS A 97 1.49 8.57 13.81
N PRO A 98 1.68 9.06 15.03
CA PRO A 98 2.97 9.60 15.46
C PRO A 98 4.09 8.56 15.37
N THR A 99 5.29 9.01 15.03
CA THR A 99 6.46 8.14 14.83
C THR A 99 6.74 7.26 16.04
N GLN A 100 6.64 7.81 17.25
CA GLN A 100 6.91 7.04 18.47
C GLN A 100 5.95 5.87 18.63
N GLU A 101 4.68 6.09 18.35
CA GLU A 101 3.66 5.02 18.42
C GLU A 101 3.89 3.98 17.35
N ARG A 102 4.23 4.41 16.14
CA ARG A 102 4.52 3.50 15.02
C ARG A 102 5.74 2.63 15.32
N LYS A 103 6.77 3.20 15.92
CA LYS A 103 7.97 2.47 16.32
C LYS A 103 7.66 1.41 17.36
N LYS A 104 6.84 1.74 18.36
CA LYS A 104 6.41 0.77 19.38
C LYS A 104 5.64 -0.40 18.74
N ARG A 105 4.74 -0.11 17.83
CA ARG A 105 3.97 -1.14 17.12
C ARG A 105 4.87 -2.04 16.29
N TYR A 106 5.84 -1.47 15.61
CA TYR A 106 6.82 -2.22 14.82
C TYR A 106 7.60 -3.22 15.68
N GLN A 107 8.07 -2.77 16.83
CA GLN A 107 8.84 -3.60 17.74
C GLN A 107 8.01 -4.75 18.34
N LYS A 108 6.71 -4.54 18.52
CA LYS A 108 5.81 -5.55 19.10
C LYS A 108 5.30 -6.57 18.09
N ARG A 109 5.18 -6.23 16.82
CA ARG A 109 4.53 -7.12 15.84
C ARG A 109 5.31 -8.38 15.52
N ALA A 110 6.62 -8.38 15.70
CA ALA A 110 7.52 -9.55 15.53
C ALA A 110 7.17 -10.41 14.31
N ARG A 111 6.92 -9.78 13.15
CA ARG A 111 6.58 -10.49 11.92
C ARG A 111 7.78 -11.27 11.42
N GLU A 112 7.51 -12.47 10.86
CA GLU A 112 8.50 -13.19 10.10
C GLU A 112 9.00 -12.32 8.95
N GLY A 113 10.33 -12.16 8.84
CA GLY A 113 10.95 -11.28 7.85
C GLY A 113 11.21 -9.85 8.32
N ASP A 114 10.75 -9.45 9.52
CA ASP A 114 11.08 -8.15 10.10
C ASP A 114 12.48 -8.19 10.71
N THR A 115 13.50 -8.26 9.83
CA THR A 115 14.91 -8.35 10.23
C THR A 115 15.59 -6.99 10.29
N GLN A 116 14.93 -5.95 9.76
CA GLN A 116 15.44 -4.58 9.73
C GLN A 116 15.05 -3.80 10.98
N ALA A 117 15.86 -2.84 11.37
CA ALA A 117 15.45 -1.85 12.35
C ALA A 117 14.30 -0.99 11.79
N PHE A 118 13.48 -0.43 12.68
CA PHE A 118 12.35 0.42 12.28
C PHE A 118 12.82 1.56 11.34
N GLU A 119 13.92 2.23 11.68
CA GLU A 119 14.44 3.36 10.91
C GLU A 119 14.83 2.96 9.48
N GLU A 120 15.39 1.77 9.30
CA GLU A 120 15.75 1.26 7.98
C GLU A 120 14.52 0.91 7.15
N ALA A 121 13.53 0.26 7.77
CA ALA A 121 12.28 -0.09 7.09
C ALA A 121 11.50 1.17 6.71
N GLU A 122 11.46 2.17 7.58
CA GLU A 122 10.79 3.44 7.29
C GLU A 122 11.51 4.19 6.16
N GLN A 123 12.84 4.21 6.18
CA GLN A 123 13.62 4.86 5.11
C GLN A 123 13.38 4.17 3.77
N GLY A 124 13.25 2.86 3.75
CA GLY A 124 12.90 2.13 2.53
C GLY A 124 11.57 2.58 1.94
N ASP A 125 10.56 2.80 2.78
CA ASP A 125 9.27 3.32 2.34
C ASP A 125 9.37 4.75 1.82
N ILE A 126 10.18 5.60 2.48
CA ILE A 126 10.44 6.96 2.04
C ILE A 126 11.13 6.98 0.68
N ASP A 127 12.11 6.11 0.48
CA ASP A 127 12.85 6.00 -0.78
C ASP A 127 11.96 5.56 -1.94
N LEU A 128 10.94 4.74 -1.67
CA LEU A 128 9.93 4.35 -2.68
C LEU A 128 8.96 5.47 -3.00
N GLY A 129 8.74 6.42 -2.07
CA GLY A 129 7.88 7.56 -2.34
C GLY A 129 6.68 7.72 -1.42
N ILE A 130 6.69 7.14 -0.21
CA ILE A 130 5.53 7.22 0.69
C ILE A 130 5.17 8.65 1.08
N LEU A 131 6.16 9.54 1.21
CA LEU A 131 5.89 10.95 1.51
C LEU A 131 5.30 11.68 0.31
N ASN A 132 5.64 11.27 -0.90
CA ASN A 132 5.02 11.77 -2.12
C ASN A 132 3.58 11.26 -2.26
N VAL A 133 3.29 10.06 -1.80
CA VAL A 133 1.93 9.53 -1.68
C VAL A 133 1.11 10.42 -0.76
N LYS A 134 1.64 10.76 0.41
CA LYS A 134 0.99 11.65 1.36
C LYS A 134 0.66 13.00 0.73
N GLN A 135 1.63 13.60 0.05
CA GLN A 135 1.45 14.88 -0.62
C GLN A 135 0.37 14.80 -1.70
N TYR A 136 0.40 13.75 -2.51
CA TYR A 136 -0.60 13.53 -3.56
C TYR A 136 -2.01 13.43 -2.97
N ILE A 137 -2.18 12.70 -1.89
CA ILE A 137 -3.49 12.54 -1.24
C ILE A 137 -4.00 13.90 -0.74
N PHE A 138 -3.18 14.68 -0.06
CA PHE A 138 -3.59 15.98 0.46
C PHE A 138 -3.88 17.00 -0.64
N ASN A 139 -3.22 16.90 -1.79
CA ASN A 139 -3.44 17.80 -2.92
C ASN A 139 -4.67 17.41 -3.75
N ASN A 140 -5.18 16.18 -3.61
CA ASN A 140 -6.26 15.66 -4.44
C ASN A 140 -7.51 15.25 -3.65
N LYS A 141 -7.60 15.72 -2.42
CA LYS A 141 -8.82 15.53 -1.61
C LYS A 141 -9.93 16.46 -2.06
#